data_a5bcc7a69ce451ec83e11584386f9f69
#
_entry.id   a5bcc7a69ce451ec83e11584386f9f69
#
_cell.length_a   1.000
_cell.length_b   1.000
_cell.length_c   1.000
_cell.angle_alpha   90.00
_cell.angle_beta   90.00
_cell.angle_gamma   90.00
#
_symmetry.space_group_name_H-M   'P 1'
#
loop_
_entity.id
_entity.type
_entity.pdbx_description
1 polymer ?
#
loop_
_entity_poly.entity_id
_entity_poly.type
_entity_poly.pdbx_seq_one_letter_code
_entity_poly.pdbx_strand_id
1 'polypeptide(L)'
;SGFPRSLFTLFYTRSKEDDSMDLLVVGGGGREHAIIKKLKENPVVETIYALPGNGGIAADAVCVPQISATDIGAIVDFAVSHAVGFAVVAPDDPLALGCVDALHAAGIPCFGPDARAARIESSKVFAKDLMKKYHIPTARYEVFDTPAAALAYLKTASFPIVIKADGLALGKGVLISRSY
;
A
#
# COMPACT_ATOMS: atom_id res chain seq x y z
N SER A 1 18.04 17.56 -11.25
CA SER A 1 18.27 16.18 -10.82
C SER A 1 17.09 15.35 -11.30
N GLY A 2 17.27 14.72 -12.47
CA GLY A 2 16.22 14.02 -13.17
C GLY A 2 16.11 12.57 -12.70
N PHE A 3 14.89 12.07 -12.61
CA PHE A 3 14.60 10.65 -12.52
C PHE A 3 15.19 9.92 -13.73
N PRO A 4 15.81 8.77 -13.57
CA PRO A 4 16.38 8.06 -14.72
C PRO A 4 15.27 7.62 -15.66
N ARG A 5 15.32 8.10 -16.88
CA ARG A 5 14.43 7.71 -18.01
C ARG A 5 14.62 6.24 -18.45
N SER A 6 15.42 5.45 -17.74
CA SER A 6 15.84 4.10 -18.15
C SER A 6 14.80 3.00 -17.92
N LEU A 7 13.82 3.20 -17.02
CA LEU A 7 12.79 2.16 -16.81
C LEU A 7 11.83 2.01 -18.01
N PHE A 8 11.56 3.07 -18.75
CA PHE A 8 10.71 3.00 -19.95
C PHE A 8 11.42 2.43 -21.19
N THR A 9 12.75 2.48 -21.25
CA THR A 9 13.53 2.03 -22.40
C THR A 9 13.73 0.50 -22.40
N LEU A 10 13.69 -0.15 -21.25
CA LEU A 10 13.83 -1.62 -21.16
C LEU A 10 12.63 -2.38 -21.75
N PHE A 11 11.44 -1.77 -21.79
CA PHE A 11 10.24 -2.39 -22.34
C PHE A 11 10.07 -2.22 -23.86
N TYR A 12 10.93 -1.46 -24.55
CA TYR A 12 10.71 -1.11 -25.96
C TYR A 12 11.59 -1.86 -26.96
N THR A 13 12.46 -2.79 -26.54
CA THR A 13 13.44 -3.47 -27.43
C THR A 13 13.20 -4.97 -27.63
N ARG A 14 12.08 -5.54 -27.14
CA ARG A 14 11.69 -6.93 -27.45
C ARG A 14 10.70 -6.97 -28.60
N SER A 15 10.79 -8.04 -29.40
CA SER A 15 9.93 -8.28 -30.57
C SER A 15 8.46 -8.49 -30.16
N LYS A 16 7.51 -8.00 -30.94
CA LYS A 16 6.08 -7.93 -30.65
C LYS A 16 5.35 -9.27 -30.40
N GLU A 17 6.01 -10.41 -30.56
CA GLU A 17 5.38 -11.73 -30.46
C GLU A 17 5.65 -12.48 -29.15
N ASP A 18 6.47 -11.90 -28.22
CA ASP A 18 6.86 -12.59 -26.99
C ASP A 18 6.71 -11.73 -25.72
N ASP A 19 5.96 -10.63 -25.78
CA ASP A 19 5.93 -9.60 -24.71
C ASP A 19 4.62 -9.58 -23.91
N SER A 20 3.73 -10.57 -24.04
CA SER A 20 2.55 -10.64 -23.16
C SER A 20 2.97 -11.01 -21.74
N MET A 21 2.32 -10.39 -20.75
CA MET A 21 2.60 -10.67 -19.34
C MET A 21 1.31 -10.73 -18.53
N ASP A 22 1.32 -11.62 -17.56
CA ASP A 22 0.31 -11.67 -16.52
C ASP A 22 0.64 -10.70 -15.39
N LEU A 23 -0.37 -9.99 -14.90
CA LEU A 23 -0.27 -9.03 -13.82
C LEU A 23 -0.98 -9.53 -12.57
N LEU A 24 -0.45 -9.14 -11.42
CA LEU A 24 -1.09 -9.32 -10.13
C LEU A 24 -1.45 -7.96 -9.53
N VAL A 25 -2.69 -7.80 -9.06
CA VAL A 25 -3.12 -6.64 -8.26
C VAL A 25 -3.56 -7.15 -6.90
N VAL A 26 -2.82 -6.76 -5.86
CA VAL A 26 -3.17 -7.09 -4.47
C VAL A 26 -4.22 -6.11 -3.98
N GLY A 27 -5.34 -6.65 -3.49
CA GLY A 27 -6.43 -5.88 -2.93
C GLY A 27 -7.79 -6.17 -3.58
N GLY A 28 -8.85 -5.55 -3.06
CA GLY A 28 -10.23 -5.79 -3.50
C GLY A 28 -11.12 -4.56 -3.36
N GLY A 29 -10.55 -3.36 -3.34
CA GLY A 29 -11.29 -2.10 -3.23
C GLY A 29 -11.59 -1.43 -4.57
N GLY A 30 -12.29 -0.30 -4.52
CA GLY A 30 -12.57 0.51 -5.71
C GLY A 30 -11.33 1.13 -6.35
N ARG A 31 -10.30 1.40 -5.54
CA ARG A 31 -9.00 1.88 -6.00
C ARG A 31 -8.30 0.82 -6.87
N GLU A 32 -8.23 -0.40 -6.40
CA GLU A 32 -7.68 -1.54 -7.15
C GLU A 32 -8.46 -1.81 -8.42
N HIS A 33 -9.81 -1.72 -8.37
CA HIS A 33 -10.63 -1.86 -9.57
C HIS A 33 -10.31 -0.79 -10.63
N ALA A 34 -10.15 0.47 -10.23
CA ALA A 34 -9.76 1.55 -11.15
C ALA A 34 -8.37 1.31 -11.78
N ILE A 35 -7.41 0.82 -10.99
CA ILE A 35 -6.08 0.43 -11.46
C ILE A 35 -6.19 -0.70 -12.48
N ILE A 36 -6.94 -1.77 -12.17
CA ILE A 36 -7.17 -2.91 -13.07
C ILE A 36 -7.75 -2.46 -14.41
N LYS A 37 -8.77 -1.61 -14.39
CA LYS A 37 -9.36 -1.07 -15.62
C LYS A 37 -8.33 -0.35 -16.48
N LYS A 38 -7.43 0.41 -15.86
CA LYS A 38 -6.40 1.15 -16.58
C LYS A 38 -5.30 0.23 -17.11
N LEU A 39 -4.87 -0.76 -16.34
CA LEU A 39 -3.88 -1.75 -16.78
C LEU A 39 -4.37 -2.58 -17.97
N LYS A 40 -5.66 -2.92 -18.00
CA LYS A 40 -6.31 -3.69 -19.07
C LYS A 40 -6.28 -3.00 -20.44
N GLU A 41 -6.08 -1.68 -20.48
CA GLU A 41 -5.92 -0.94 -21.75
C GLU A 41 -4.56 -1.21 -22.41
N ASN A 42 -3.59 -1.76 -21.71
CA ASN A 42 -2.26 -2.03 -22.25
C ASN A 42 -2.26 -3.37 -23.04
N PRO A 43 -1.93 -3.37 -24.33
CA PRO A 43 -2.01 -4.56 -25.17
C PRO A 43 -0.99 -5.66 -24.82
N VAL A 44 0.01 -5.39 -23.96
CA VAL A 44 0.95 -6.41 -23.48
C VAL A 44 0.41 -7.16 -22.25
N VAL A 45 -0.70 -6.71 -21.66
CA VAL A 45 -1.33 -7.37 -20.52
C VAL A 45 -2.27 -8.47 -21.02
N GLU A 46 -1.95 -9.71 -20.66
CA GLU A 46 -2.74 -10.88 -21.05
C GLU A 46 -3.80 -11.18 -19.98
N THR A 47 -3.37 -11.49 -18.78
CA THR A 47 -4.25 -11.77 -17.64
C THR A 47 -3.96 -10.81 -16.49
N ILE A 48 -5.01 -10.37 -15.80
CA ILE A 48 -4.87 -9.67 -14.52
C ILE A 48 -5.51 -10.55 -13.44
N TYR A 49 -4.71 -10.93 -12.44
CA TYR A 49 -5.18 -11.58 -11.22
C TYR A 49 -5.41 -10.54 -10.13
N ALA A 50 -6.48 -10.66 -9.36
CA ALA A 50 -6.79 -9.79 -8.24
C ALA A 50 -6.94 -10.61 -6.95
N LEU A 51 -6.14 -10.31 -5.93
CA LEU A 51 -6.07 -11.03 -4.68
C LEU A 51 -6.49 -10.14 -3.49
N PRO A 52 -7.65 -10.36 -2.87
CA PRO A 52 -8.70 -11.33 -3.20
C PRO A 52 -9.60 -10.90 -4.35
N GLY A 53 -9.59 -9.62 -4.78
CA GLY A 53 -10.55 -9.04 -5.68
C GLY A 53 -11.92 -8.82 -5.03
N ASN A 54 -12.94 -8.57 -5.84
CA ASN A 54 -14.34 -8.45 -5.44
C ASN A 54 -15.27 -8.69 -6.64
N GLY A 55 -16.60 -8.71 -6.41
CA GLY A 55 -17.58 -8.96 -7.47
C GLY A 55 -17.56 -7.94 -8.63
N GLY A 56 -17.17 -6.67 -8.39
CA GLY A 56 -17.00 -5.69 -9.45
C GLY A 56 -15.73 -5.93 -10.27
N ILE A 57 -14.64 -6.29 -9.59
CA ILE A 57 -13.34 -6.61 -10.22
C ILE A 57 -13.47 -7.87 -11.10
N ALA A 58 -14.30 -8.83 -10.72
CA ALA A 58 -14.51 -10.08 -11.48
C ALA A 58 -14.99 -9.87 -12.93
N ALA A 59 -15.50 -8.70 -13.28
CA ALA A 59 -15.84 -8.34 -14.66
C ALA A 59 -14.61 -7.98 -15.51
N ASP A 60 -13.48 -7.65 -14.87
CA ASP A 60 -12.29 -7.10 -15.51
C ASP A 60 -11.01 -7.90 -15.25
N ALA A 61 -11.01 -8.79 -14.24
CA ALA A 61 -9.85 -9.57 -13.82
C ALA A 61 -10.27 -10.93 -13.23
N VAL A 62 -9.32 -11.83 -13.11
CA VAL A 62 -9.49 -13.13 -12.43
C VAL A 62 -9.33 -12.92 -10.92
N CYS A 63 -10.41 -12.97 -10.18
CA CYS A 63 -10.38 -12.88 -8.72
C CYS A 63 -9.95 -14.19 -8.07
N VAL A 64 -9.12 -14.10 -7.04
CA VAL A 64 -8.62 -15.23 -6.23
C VAL A 64 -9.05 -15.03 -4.77
N PRO A 65 -10.35 -15.21 -4.45
CA PRO A 65 -10.94 -14.78 -3.17
C PRO A 65 -10.42 -15.55 -1.95
N GLN A 66 -9.80 -16.70 -2.16
CA GLN A 66 -9.21 -17.52 -1.10
C GLN A 66 -7.89 -16.98 -0.56
N ILE A 67 -7.24 -16.04 -1.27
CA ILE A 67 -5.98 -15.43 -0.82
C ILE A 67 -6.27 -14.03 -0.28
N SER A 68 -6.07 -13.85 1.04
CA SER A 68 -6.19 -12.55 1.67
C SER A 68 -5.09 -11.61 1.20
N ALA A 69 -5.38 -10.30 1.09
CA ALA A 69 -4.39 -9.28 0.78
C ALA A 69 -3.26 -9.17 1.84
N THR A 70 -3.46 -9.72 3.04
CA THR A 70 -2.48 -9.75 4.12
C THR A 70 -1.73 -11.07 4.26
N ASP A 71 -2.06 -12.08 3.47
CA ASP A 71 -1.33 -13.35 3.42
C ASP A 71 -0.17 -13.25 2.43
N ILE A 72 0.92 -12.64 2.89
CA ILE A 72 2.09 -12.34 2.04
C ILE A 72 2.71 -13.62 1.45
N GLY A 73 2.76 -14.70 2.23
CA GLY A 73 3.28 -15.99 1.76
C GLY A 73 2.47 -16.53 0.58
N ALA A 74 1.14 -16.62 0.74
CA ALA A 74 0.26 -17.11 -0.30
C ALA A 74 0.25 -16.21 -1.55
N ILE A 75 0.40 -14.89 -1.39
CA ILE A 75 0.53 -13.94 -2.50
C ILE A 75 1.79 -14.23 -3.32
N VAL A 76 2.94 -14.42 -2.66
CA VAL A 76 4.21 -14.72 -3.33
C VAL A 76 4.16 -16.06 -4.03
N ASP A 77 3.66 -17.11 -3.35
CA ASP A 77 3.53 -18.46 -3.91
C ASP A 77 2.63 -18.46 -5.15
N PHE A 78 1.51 -17.73 -5.10
CA PHE A 78 0.63 -17.55 -6.24
C PHE A 78 1.34 -16.86 -7.41
N ALA A 79 2.03 -15.74 -7.14
CA ALA A 79 2.71 -14.96 -8.16
C ALA A 79 3.82 -15.77 -8.86
N VAL A 80 4.58 -16.56 -8.11
CA VAL A 80 5.62 -17.45 -8.65
C VAL A 80 5.00 -18.58 -9.48
N SER A 81 3.98 -19.27 -8.93
CA SER A 81 3.36 -20.42 -9.62
C SER A 81 2.61 -20.06 -10.91
N HIS A 82 2.17 -18.81 -11.03
CA HIS A 82 1.49 -18.29 -12.23
C HIS A 82 2.43 -17.46 -13.13
N ALA A 83 3.73 -17.49 -12.89
CA ALA A 83 4.72 -16.74 -13.67
C ALA A 83 4.36 -15.25 -13.86
N VAL A 84 3.81 -14.61 -12.82
CA VAL A 84 3.40 -13.20 -12.86
C VAL A 84 4.59 -12.33 -13.25
N GLY A 85 4.43 -11.53 -14.32
CA GLY A 85 5.49 -10.67 -14.83
C GLY A 85 5.63 -9.34 -14.07
N PHE A 86 4.55 -8.86 -13.45
CA PHE A 86 4.56 -7.63 -12.66
C PHE A 86 3.40 -7.59 -11.66
N ALA A 87 3.65 -7.04 -10.48
CA ALA A 87 2.63 -6.90 -9.44
C ALA A 87 2.36 -5.43 -9.05
N VAL A 88 1.15 -5.16 -8.61
CA VAL A 88 0.73 -3.88 -8.00
C VAL A 88 0.21 -4.14 -6.61
N VAL A 89 0.83 -3.53 -5.61
CA VAL A 89 0.40 -3.60 -4.21
C VAL A 89 -0.10 -2.22 -3.80
N ALA A 90 -1.43 -2.07 -3.70
CA ALA A 90 -2.06 -0.77 -3.47
C ALA A 90 -2.58 -0.55 -2.03
N PRO A 91 -3.09 -1.55 -1.29
CA PRO A 91 -3.60 -1.35 0.06
C PRO A 91 -2.49 -1.18 1.10
N ASP A 92 -2.78 -0.42 2.15
CA ASP A 92 -1.82 -0.04 3.18
C ASP A 92 -1.34 -1.24 4.01
N ASP A 93 -2.25 -2.17 4.35
CA ASP A 93 -1.93 -3.34 5.18
C ASP A 93 -0.86 -4.26 4.56
N PRO A 94 -1.00 -4.76 3.31
CA PRO A 94 0.06 -5.57 2.70
C PRO A 94 1.36 -4.81 2.48
N LEU A 95 1.32 -3.49 2.23
CA LEU A 95 2.52 -2.65 2.12
C LEU A 95 3.26 -2.59 3.46
N ALA A 96 2.54 -2.35 4.55
CA ALA A 96 3.11 -2.33 5.89
C ALA A 96 3.68 -3.69 6.33
N LEU A 97 3.09 -4.80 5.84
CA LEU A 97 3.53 -6.16 6.08
C LEU A 97 4.70 -6.61 5.18
N GLY A 98 5.19 -5.76 4.28
CA GLY A 98 6.35 -6.04 3.43
C GLY A 98 6.06 -6.89 2.19
N CYS A 99 4.84 -6.83 1.66
CA CYS A 99 4.47 -7.56 0.44
C CYS A 99 5.38 -7.22 -0.75
N VAL A 100 5.73 -5.94 -0.91
CA VAL A 100 6.65 -5.49 -1.97
C VAL A 100 8.04 -6.08 -1.79
N ASP A 101 8.55 -6.08 -0.54
CA ASP A 101 9.87 -6.66 -0.24
C ASP A 101 9.89 -8.16 -0.55
N ALA A 102 8.82 -8.88 -0.19
CA ALA A 102 8.71 -10.32 -0.42
C ALA A 102 8.60 -10.67 -1.92
N LEU A 103 7.81 -9.92 -2.70
CA LEU A 103 7.71 -10.09 -4.15
C LEU A 103 9.05 -9.80 -4.83
N HIS A 104 9.75 -8.73 -4.47
CA HIS A 104 11.07 -8.43 -4.99
C HIS A 104 12.09 -9.52 -4.64
N ALA A 105 12.07 -10.07 -3.42
CA ALA A 105 12.93 -11.18 -3.02
C ALA A 105 12.67 -12.44 -3.84
N ALA A 106 11.43 -12.65 -4.31
CA ALA A 106 11.05 -13.72 -5.22
C ALA A 106 11.34 -13.41 -6.71
N GLY A 107 11.95 -12.26 -7.02
CA GLY A 107 12.30 -11.86 -8.39
C GLY A 107 11.15 -11.26 -9.19
N ILE A 108 10.03 -10.91 -8.54
CA ILE A 108 8.85 -10.34 -9.20
C ILE A 108 8.90 -8.81 -9.06
N PRO A 109 9.04 -8.08 -10.18
CA PRO A 109 8.95 -6.61 -10.18
C PRO A 109 7.58 -6.17 -9.71
N CYS A 110 7.52 -5.14 -8.85
CA CYS A 110 6.22 -4.64 -8.39
C CYS A 110 6.20 -3.13 -8.17
N PHE A 111 5.01 -2.56 -8.27
CA PHE A 111 4.70 -1.19 -7.88
C PHE A 111 4.16 -1.17 -6.46
N GLY A 112 4.77 -0.34 -5.63
CA GLY A 112 4.41 -0.09 -4.24
C GLY A 112 5.67 0.29 -3.44
N PRO A 113 5.51 0.98 -2.30
CA PRO A 113 6.61 1.24 -1.39
C PRO A 113 7.05 -0.04 -0.67
N ASP A 114 8.34 -0.15 -0.35
CA ASP A 114 8.83 -1.16 0.60
C ASP A 114 8.26 -0.91 2.01
N ALA A 115 8.41 -1.87 2.92
CA ALA A 115 7.88 -1.77 4.28
C ALA A 115 8.46 -0.56 5.04
N ARG A 116 9.70 -0.15 4.75
CA ARG A 116 10.32 1.02 5.38
C ARG A 116 9.67 2.32 4.94
N ALA A 117 9.38 2.46 3.66
CA ALA A 117 8.68 3.61 3.11
C ALA A 117 7.20 3.62 3.49
N ALA A 118 6.54 2.46 3.52
CA ALA A 118 5.15 2.31 3.95
C ALA A 118 4.90 2.76 5.39
N ARG A 119 5.93 2.87 6.23
CA ARG A 119 5.83 3.44 7.59
C ARG A 119 5.30 4.87 7.62
N ILE A 120 5.47 5.64 6.56
CA ILE A 120 4.92 7.01 6.47
C ILE A 120 3.40 6.99 6.63
N GLU A 121 2.72 5.96 6.13
CA GLU A 121 1.27 5.79 6.27
C GLU A 121 0.92 4.92 7.49
N SER A 122 1.68 3.85 7.74
CA SER A 122 1.33 2.87 8.77
C SER A 122 1.67 3.31 10.20
N SER A 123 2.53 4.32 10.40
CA SER A 123 2.82 4.89 11.72
C SER A 123 2.71 6.41 11.71
N LYS A 124 1.73 6.92 12.45
CA LYS A 124 1.49 8.35 12.61
C LYS A 124 2.64 9.02 13.36
N VAL A 125 3.20 8.33 14.34
CA VAL A 125 4.35 8.79 15.12
C VAL A 125 5.56 8.95 14.19
N PHE A 126 5.89 7.91 13.43
CA PHE A 126 7.00 7.98 12.47
C PHE A 126 6.82 9.11 11.44
N ALA A 127 5.62 9.26 10.87
CA ALA A 127 5.33 10.32 9.91
C ALA A 127 5.51 11.72 10.54
N LYS A 128 5.02 11.92 11.76
CA LYS A 128 5.17 13.18 12.49
C LYS A 128 6.63 13.51 12.82
N ASP A 129 7.38 12.52 13.28
CA ASP A 129 8.81 12.69 13.58
C ASP A 129 9.62 13.00 12.31
N LEU A 130 9.28 12.35 11.19
CA LEU A 130 9.86 12.65 9.88
C LEU A 130 9.56 14.09 9.47
N MET A 131 8.31 14.53 9.57
CA MET A 131 7.91 15.91 9.26
C MET A 131 8.65 16.92 10.13
N LYS A 132 8.78 16.66 11.44
CA LYS A 132 9.54 17.49 12.37
C LYS A 132 11.01 17.56 11.98
N LYS A 133 11.63 16.41 11.69
CA LYS A 133 13.04 16.31 11.30
C LYS A 133 13.37 17.12 10.04
N TYR A 134 12.47 17.12 9.06
CA TYR A 134 12.68 17.78 7.77
C TYR A 134 11.94 19.11 7.62
N HIS A 135 11.43 19.67 8.73
CA HIS A 135 10.70 20.95 8.76
C HIS A 135 9.50 21.01 7.82
N ILE A 136 8.83 19.87 7.62
CA ILE A 136 7.60 19.79 6.82
C ILE A 136 6.44 20.34 7.66
N PRO A 137 5.67 21.33 7.16
CA PRO A 137 4.53 21.90 7.90
C PRO A 137 3.52 20.85 8.29
N THR A 138 3.17 20.82 9.58
CA THR A 138 2.17 19.91 10.12
C THR A 138 1.56 20.47 11.40
N ALA A 139 0.37 19.98 11.81
CA ALA A 139 -0.24 20.35 13.07
C ALA A 139 0.64 19.95 14.26
N ARG A 140 0.57 20.70 15.36
CA ARG A 140 1.22 20.31 16.63
C ARG A 140 0.78 18.92 17.04
N TYR A 141 1.67 18.18 17.67
CA TYR A 141 1.39 16.83 18.16
C TYR A 141 2.24 16.53 19.39
N GLU A 142 1.74 15.62 20.20
CA GLU A 142 2.45 14.98 21.31
C GLU A 142 2.20 13.47 21.23
N VAL A 143 3.18 12.70 21.69
CA VAL A 143 3.16 11.23 21.67
C VAL A 143 3.21 10.72 23.10
N PHE A 144 2.39 9.74 23.41
CA PHE A 144 2.29 9.15 24.74
C PHE A 144 2.30 7.63 24.64
N ASP A 145 3.17 7.00 25.42
CA ASP A 145 3.26 5.53 25.50
C ASP A 145 2.34 4.94 26.57
N THR A 146 1.77 5.79 27.44
CA THR A 146 0.87 5.36 28.50
C THR A 146 -0.39 6.21 28.59
N PRO A 147 -1.55 5.60 28.96
CA PRO A 147 -2.77 6.36 29.18
C PRO A 147 -2.62 7.43 30.28
N ALA A 148 -1.83 7.15 31.32
CA ALA A 148 -1.62 8.08 32.44
C ALA A 148 -0.93 9.38 31.97
N ALA A 149 0.10 9.27 31.13
CA ALA A 149 0.80 10.42 30.56
C ALA A 149 -0.13 11.23 29.64
N ALA A 150 -0.90 10.57 28.78
CA ALA A 150 -1.88 11.23 27.92
C ALA A 150 -2.95 11.98 28.74
N LEU A 151 -3.50 11.37 29.78
CA LEU A 151 -4.49 12.00 30.68
C LEU A 151 -3.90 13.20 31.43
N ALA A 152 -2.65 13.11 31.86
CA ALA A 152 -1.97 14.24 32.52
C ALA A 152 -1.83 15.44 31.56
N TYR A 153 -1.44 15.19 30.32
CA TYR A 153 -1.36 16.23 29.30
C TYR A 153 -2.72 16.86 29.00
N LEU A 154 -3.78 16.04 28.87
CA LEU A 154 -5.13 16.51 28.57
C LEU A 154 -5.70 17.50 29.61
N LYS A 155 -5.25 17.44 30.87
CA LYS A 155 -5.67 18.41 31.90
C LYS A 155 -5.22 19.83 31.63
N THR A 156 -4.18 20.02 30.85
CA THR A 156 -3.59 21.35 30.51
C THR A 156 -3.72 21.70 29.04
N ALA A 157 -4.20 20.76 28.23
CA ALA A 157 -4.33 20.95 26.79
C ALA A 157 -5.47 21.89 26.40
N SER A 158 -5.29 22.61 25.29
CA SER A 158 -6.34 23.43 24.69
C SER A 158 -7.23 22.57 23.80
N PHE A 159 -8.53 22.71 23.91
CA PHE A 159 -9.51 22.00 23.09
C PHE A 159 -10.03 22.89 21.93
N PRO A 160 -10.50 22.31 20.80
CA PRO A 160 -10.63 20.86 20.54
C PRO A 160 -9.29 20.17 20.30
N ILE A 161 -9.20 18.89 20.65
CA ILE A 161 -8.01 18.06 20.45
C ILE A 161 -8.38 16.78 19.70
N VAL A 162 -7.46 16.29 18.84
CA VAL A 162 -7.63 15.05 18.09
C VAL A 162 -6.71 13.97 18.66
N ILE A 163 -7.30 12.93 19.20
CA ILE A 163 -6.60 11.77 19.74
C ILE A 163 -6.59 10.70 18.66
N LYS A 164 -5.41 10.14 18.37
CA LYS A 164 -5.24 9.10 17.36
C LYS A 164 -4.47 7.92 17.93
N ALA A 165 -4.95 6.71 17.65
CA ALA A 165 -4.13 5.53 17.84
C ALA A 165 -3.00 5.51 16.80
N ASP A 166 -1.79 5.10 17.18
CA ASP A 166 -0.74 4.81 16.23
C ASP A 166 -1.02 3.49 15.51
N GLY A 167 -0.52 3.35 14.27
CA GLY A 167 -0.78 2.20 13.41
C GLY A 167 -1.99 2.36 12.48
N LEU A 168 -2.21 1.32 11.67
CA LEU A 168 -3.36 1.23 10.76
C LEU A 168 -4.62 0.87 11.57
N ALA A 169 -5.65 1.67 11.43
CA ALA A 169 -6.90 1.52 12.19
C ALA A 169 -8.15 1.66 11.30
N LEU A 170 -8.01 1.49 9.98
CA LEU A 170 -9.11 1.56 9.00
C LEU A 170 -10.00 2.81 9.17
N GLY A 171 -9.39 3.95 9.50
CA GLY A 171 -10.09 5.21 9.76
C GLY A 171 -10.86 5.27 11.10
N LYS A 172 -10.80 4.23 11.94
CA LYS A 172 -11.58 4.13 13.19
C LYS A 172 -10.81 4.52 14.46
N GLY A 173 -9.49 4.68 14.37
CA GLY A 173 -8.62 5.00 15.52
C GLY A 173 -8.50 6.51 15.80
N VAL A 174 -9.54 7.31 15.56
CA VAL A 174 -9.51 8.77 15.73
C VAL A 174 -10.69 9.24 16.59
N LEU A 175 -10.40 10.01 17.64
CA LEU A 175 -11.38 10.67 18.49
C LEU A 175 -11.15 12.19 18.48
N ILE A 176 -12.18 12.96 18.21
CA ILE A 176 -12.16 14.42 18.34
C ILE A 176 -12.85 14.78 19.65
N SER A 177 -12.08 15.26 20.63
CA SER A 177 -12.61 15.72 21.92
C SER A 177 -12.72 17.25 21.94
N ARG A 178 -13.86 17.76 22.38
CA ARG A 178 -14.13 19.19 22.50
C ARG A 178 -13.93 19.72 23.92
N SER A 179 -13.81 18.84 24.88
CA SER A 179 -13.56 19.14 26.30
C SER A 179 -12.83 17.96 26.94
N TYR A 180 -12.26 18.20 28.11
CA TYR A 180 -11.68 17.15 28.98
C TYR A 180 -12.78 16.24 29.51
#